data_4859ad94510d1e443bd162993d0dc76c
#
_entry.id   4859ad94510d1e443bd162993d0dc76c
#
_cell.length_a   1.000
_cell.length_b   1.000
_cell.length_c   1.000
_cell.angle_alpha   90.00
_cell.angle_beta   90.00
_cell.angle_gamma   90.00
#
_symmetry.space_group_name_H-M   'P 1'
#
loop_
_entity.id
_entity.type
_entity.pdbx_description
1 polymer ?
#
loop_
_entity_poly.entity_id
_entity_poly.type
_entity_poly.pdbx_seq_one_letter_code
_entity_poly.pdbx_strand_id
1 'polypeptide(L)'
;INGVHKILELIKQKPKSRRPTLIHFSTDEVYGDLVSGFHTEADLLKPSNPYSATKAAADMLVIAWARTYDIPYVIVRPTNNYGIGQYVEKFIPKACKNLSLGKPIVMHDNGEPIRTWLHVSDTANAVFVLVLMNIKNDIFNISGNYEEKNIVVARKIIDNYFGYTVDYGKYMDFSEKRQGQDVRYAIDDSKLRGLGWSCKADFDTGLKEIIEWHKENFVW
;
A
#
# COMPACT_ATOMS: atom_id res chain seq x y z
N ILE A 1 16.52 2.86 -1.05
CA ILE A 1 17.62 3.00 -0.06
C ILE A 1 18.34 4.33 -0.26
N ASN A 2 18.99 4.58 -1.42
CA ASN A 2 19.83 5.77 -1.65
C ASN A 2 19.08 7.10 -1.45
N GLY A 3 17.81 7.20 -1.90
CA GLY A 3 17.00 8.41 -1.70
C GLY A 3 16.77 8.71 -0.22
N VAL A 4 16.41 7.68 0.56
CA VAL A 4 16.19 7.82 2.02
C VAL A 4 17.49 8.24 2.71
N HIS A 5 18.61 7.61 2.38
CA HIS A 5 19.94 8.00 2.92
C HIS A 5 20.26 9.47 2.65
N LYS A 6 20.06 9.97 1.43
CA LYS A 6 20.30 11.39 1.09
C LYS A 6 19.42 12.33 1.91
N ILE A 7 18.13 11.99 2.10
CA ILE A 7 17.22 12.80 2.92
C ILE A 7 17.69 12.83 4.38
N LEU A 8 18.07 11.68 4.94
CA LEU A 8 18.59 11.58 6.30
C LEU A 8 19.86 12.42 6.50
N GLU A 9 20.80 12.40 5.54
CA GLU A 9 22.01 13.25 5.60
C GLU A 9 21.67 14.75 5.51
N LEU A 10 20.69 15.15 4.70
CA LEU A 10 20.22 16.55 4.65
C LEU A 10 19.59 16.99 5.98
N ILE A 11 18.80 16.12 6.62
CA ILE A 11 18.20 16.43 7.91
C ILE A 11 19.29 16.54 8.99
N LYS A 12 20.24 15.63 9.00
CA LYS A 12 21.37 15.60 9.94
C LYS A 12 22.20 16.89 9.92
N GLN A 13 22.38 17.50 8.73
CA GLN A 13 23.13 18.75 8.58
C GLN A 13 22.45 19.95 9.26
N LYS A 14 21.16 19.87 9.58
CA LYS A 14 20.45 20.95 10.26
C LYS A 14 20.74 20.94 11.77
N PRO A 15 20.75 22.12 12.43
CA PRO A 15 20.78 22.19 13.89
C PRO A 15 19.68 21.33 14.52
N LYS A 16 19.96 20.63 15.63
CA LYS A 16 19.01 19.71 16.27
C LYS A 16 17.63 20.33 16.51
N SER A 17 17.59 21.61 16.92
CA SER A 17 16.34 22.36 17.18
C SER A 17 15.53 22.70 15.92
N ARG A 18 16.09 22.50 14.73
CA ARG A 18 15.45 22.82 13.42
C ARG A 18 15.31 21.61 12.51
N ARG A 19 15.53 20.40 13.02
CA ARG A 19 15.35 19.17 12.24
C ARG A 19 13.87 18.90 12.01
N PRO A 20 13.45 18.76 10.75
CA PRO A 20 12.10 18.34 10.46
C PRO A 20 11.91 16.86 10.85
N THR A 21 10.71 16.48 11.23
CA THR A 21 10.33 15.06 11.40
C THR A 21 10.23 14.41 10.03
N LEU A 22 10.96 13.32 9.83
CA LEU A 22 10.85 12.51 8.61
C LEU A 22 9.62 11.59 8.72
N ILE A 23 8.67 11.74 7.80
CA ILE A 23 7.61 10.75 7.63
C ILE A 23 8.02 9.81 6.49
N HIS A 24 8.36 8.58 6.86
CA HIS A 24 8.82 7.56 5.92
C HIS A 24 7.68 6.60 5.57
N PHE A 25 7.27 6.62 4.30
CA PHE A 25 6.30 5.64 3.77
C PHE A 25 7.01 4.33 3.44
N SER A 26 6.78 3.32 4.28
CA SER A 26 7.19 1.94 4.07
C SER A 26 6.05 1.12 3.44
N THR A 27 5.87 -0.13 3.80
CA THR A 27 4.85 -1.05 3.31
C THR A 27 4.65 -2.19 4.31
N ASP A 28 3.49 -2.81 4.32
CA ASP A 28 3.18 -4.05 5.05
C ASP A 28 4.04 -5.23 4.57
N GLU A 29 4.47 -5.23 3.31
CA GLU A 29 5.31 -6.29 2.72
C GLU A 29 6.65 -6.49 3.45
N VAL A 30 7.11 -5.53 4.25
CA VAL A 30 8.38 -5.66 5.01
C VAL A 30 8.33 -6.76 6.07
N TYR A 31 7.14 -7.14 6.53
CA TYR A 31 6.96 -8.22 7.50
C TYR A 31 7.06 -9.61 6.87
N GLY A 32 6.80 -9.72 5.56
CA GLY A 32 6.74 -10.98 4.83
C GLY A 32 5.33 -11.57 4.80
N ASP A 33 5.25 -12.79 4.31
CA ASP A 33 4.00 -13.52 4.06
C ASP A 33 3.40 -14.08 5.36
N LEU A 34 2.07 -14.11 5.46
CA LEU A 34 1.36 -14.56 6.64
C LEU A 34 0.07 -15.29 6.26
N VAL A 35 -0.02 -16.59 6.59
CA VAL A 35 -1.21 -17.40 6.27
C VAL A 35 -2.39 -17.05 7.20
N SER A 36 -2.12 -16.79 8.49
CA SER A 36 -3.15 -16.48 9.49
C SER A 36 -2.64 -15.47 10.52
N GLY A 37 -3.54 -14.71 11.14
CA GLY A 37 -3.21 -13.67 12.10
C GLY A 37 -2.84 -12.35 11.44
N PHE A 38 -2.14 -11.48 12.17
CA PHE A 38 -1.75 -10.14 11.76
C PHE A 38 -0.38 -9.80 12.33
N HIS A 39 0.44 -9.10 11.56
CA HIS A 39 1.68 -8.53 12.06
C HIS A 39 1.44 -7.23 12.80
N THR A 40 2.14 -7.05 13.89
CA THR A 40 2.20 -5.80 14.67
C THR A 40 3.47 -5.03 14.36
N GLU A 41 3.56 -3.78 14.82
CA GLU A 41 4.78 -2.96 14.65
C GLU A 41 6.00 -3.51 15.40
N ALA A 42 5.79 -4.41 16.36
CA ALA A 42 6.86 -5.08 17.13
C ALA A 42 7.45 -6.31 16.43
N ASP A 43 6.81 -6.79 15.36
CA ASP A 43 7.25 -8.01 14.67
C ASP A 43 8.54 -7.79 13.88
N LEU A 44 9.29 -8.87 13.74
CA LEU A 44 10.52 -8.87 12.95
C LEU A 44 10.21 -8.71 11.47
N LEU A 45 11.03 -7.92 10.78
CA LEU A 45 10.94 -7.78 9.33
C LEU A 45 11.53 -9.01 8.66
N LYS A 46 10.74 -9.67 7.80
CA LYS A 46 11.11 -10.88 7.04
C LYS A 46 10.69 -10.74 5.57
N PRO A 47 11.23 -9.74 4.85
CA PRO A 47 10.83 -9.47 3.47
C PRO A 47 11.06 -10.68 2.57
N SER A 48 10.07 -11.01 1.72
CA SER A 48 10.04 -12.19 0.85
C SER A 48 10.54 -11.93 -0.58
N ASN A 49 10.63 -10.66 -0.97
CA ASN A 49 10.99 -10.26 -2.34
C ASN A 49 11.95 -9.06 -2.35
N PRO A 50 12.64 -8.78 -3.50
CA PRO A 50 13.61 -7.67 -3.57
C PRO A 50 13.03 -6.30 -3.26
N TYR A 51 11.78 -6.01 -3.63
CA TYR A 51 11.12 -4.74 -3.31
C TYR A 51 10.96 -4.59 -1.80
N SER A 52 10.32 -5.55 -1.14
CA SER A 52 10.10 -5.51 0.31
C SER A 52 11.43 -5.50 1.09
N ALA A 53 12.47 -6.19 0.60
CA ALA A 53 13.81 -6.13 1.17
C ALA A 53 14.41 -4.72 1.11
N THR A 54 14.24 -4.00 -0.02
CA THR A 54 14.73 -2.60 -0.12
C THR A 54 13.95 -1.65 0.79
N LYS A 55 12.65 -1.88 0.99
CA LYS A 55 11.82 -1.10 1.91
C LYS A 55 12.20 -1.36 3.37
N ALA A 56 12.37 -2.63 3.75
CA ALA A 56 12.86 -3.01 5.08
C ALA A 56 14.24 -2.42 5.39
N ALA A 57 15.16 -2.46 4.42
CA ALA A 57 16.47 -1.83 4.57
C ALA A 57 16.37 -0.31 4.77
N ALA A 58 15.42 0.35 4.09
CA ALA A 58 15.16 1.78 4.27
C ALA A 58 14.60 2.09 5.66
N ASP A 59 13.69 1.27 6.21
CA ASP A 59 13.21 1.37 7.58
C ASP A 59 14.37 1.29 8.58
N MET A 60 15.27 0.32 8.41
CA MET A 60 16.44 0.15 9.27
C MET A 60 17.40 1.34 9.20
N LEU A 61 17.58 1.95 8.00
CA LEU A 61 18.35 3.18 7.87
C LEU A 61 17.72 4.33 8.67
N VAL A 62 16.42 4.53 8.57
CA VAL A 62 15.71 5.58 9.32
C VAL A 62 15.92 5.40 10.82
N ILE A 63 15.71 4.18 11.35
CA ILE A 63 15.88 3.86 12.76
C ILE A 63 17.34 4.07 13.22
N ALA A 64 18.31 3.62 12.42
CA ALA A 64 19.73 3.75 12.74
C ALA A 64 20.17 5.22 12.78
N TRP A 65 19.78 6.04 11.80
CA TRP A 65 20.06 7.48 11.77
C TRP A 65 19.38 8.22 12.91
N ALA A 66 18.12 7.89 13.21
CA ALA A 66 17.40 8.45 14.35
C ALA A 66 18.14 8.21 15.66
N ARG A 67 18.54 6.96 15.91
CA ARG A 67 19.28 6.57 17.12
C ARG A 67 20.66 7.24 17.22
N THR A 68 21.37 7.35 16.10
CA THR A 68 22.75 7.84 16.09
C THR A 68 22.84 9.37 16.10
N TYR A 69 21.91 10.03 15.41
CA TYR A 69 21.99 11.47 15.14
C TYR A 69 20.80 12.26 15.68
N ASP A 70 19.90 11.65 16.44
CA ASP A 70 18.68 12.29 16.99
C ASP A 70 17.78 12.88 15.91
N ILE A 71 17.56 12.15 14.81
CA ILE A 71 16.64 12.56 13.74
C ILE A 71 15.24 12.13 14.12
N PRO A 72 14.27 13.07 14.29
CA PRO A 72 12.88 12.69 14.56
C PRO A 72 12.25 12.05 13.33
N TYR A 73 11.51 10.95 13.52
CA TYR A 73 10.88 10.21 12.42
C TYR A 73 9.52 9.65 12.80
N VAL A 74 8.73 9.33 11.80
CA VAL A 74 7.59 8.40 11.85
C VAL A 74 7.70 7.49 10.64
N ILE A 75 7.64 6.17 10.87
CA ILE A 75 7.52 5.19 9.79
C ILE A 75 6.05 4.77 9.71
N VAL A 76 5.46 4.83 8.52
CA VAL A 76 4.13 4.30 8.26
C VAL A 76 4.22 3.10 7.32
N ARG A 77 3.53 2.01 7.66
CA ARG A 77 3.46 0.76 6.89
C ARG A 77 2.02 0.52 6.45
N PRO A 78 1.61 1.13 5.33
CA PRO A 78 0.26 0.94 4.82
C PRO A 78 0.10 -0.38 4.08
N THR A 79 -1.12 -0.93 4.07
CA THR A 79 -1.55 -1.99 3.16
C THR A 79 -1.70 -1.46 1.72
N ASN A 80 -2.22 -2.27 0.80
CA ASN A 80 -2.32 -1.89 -0.61
C ASN A 80 -3.16 -0.64 -0.82
N ASN A 81 -2.51 0.47 -1.12
CA ASN A 81 -3.20 1.72 -1.42
C ASN A 81 -3.88 1.69 -2.78
N TYR A 82 -5.05 2.30 -2.86
CA TYR A 82 -5.77 2.53 -4.12
C TYR A 82 -6.41 3.93 -4.11
N GLY A 83 -6.65 4.50 -5.28
CA GLY A 83 -7.23 5.83 -5.42
C GLY A 83 -7.06 6.41 -6.81
N ILE A 84 -7.77 7.50 -7.10
CA ILE A 84 -7.64 8.26 -8.35
C ILE A 84 -6.19 8.74 -8.53
N GLY A 85 -5.67 8.67 -9.76
CA GLY A 85 -4.32 9.08 -10.10
C GLY A 85 -3.23 8.06 -9.72
N GLN A 86 -3.59 6.87 -9.26
CA GLN A 86 -2.61 5.80 -9.03
C GLN A 86 -1.90 5.42 -10.32
N TYR A 87 -0.59 5.18 -10.24
CA TYR A 87 0.23 4.84 -11.40
C TYR A 87 -0.24 3.56 -12.11
N VAL A 88 -0.27 3.60 -13.44
CA VAL A 88 -0.90 2.62 -14.33
C VAL A 88 -0.34 1.19 -14.24
N GLU A 89 0.84 0.98 -13.66
CA GLU A 89 1.37 -0.37 -13.42
C GLU A 89 0.66 -1.13 -12.28
N LYS A 90 -0.06 -0.41 -11.41
CA LYS A 90 -0.76 -1.00 -10.26
C LYS A 90 -2.05 -1.68 -10.70
N PHE A 91 -2.52 -2.63 -9.89
CA PHE A 91 -3.54 -3.61 -10.28
C PHE A 91 -4.82 -2.97 -10.84
N ILE A 92 -5.47 -2.07 -10.10
CA ILE A 92 -6.74 -1.45 -10.52
C ILE A 92 -6.55 -0.60 -11.78
N PRO A 93 -5.65 0.38 -11.86
CA PRO A 93 -5.47 1.18 -13.06
C PRO A 93 -4.97 0.35 -14.27
N LYS A 94 -4.12 -0.66 -14.04
CA LYS A 94 -3.68 -1.58 -15.11
C LYS A 94 -4.85 -2.40 -15.66
N ALA A 95 -5.74 -2.86 -14.80
CA ALA A 95 -6.95 -3.56 -15.21
C ALA A 95 -7.87 -2.67 -16.06
N CYS A 96 -8.15 -1.44 -15.61
CA CYS A 96 -8.92 -0.47 -16.38
C CYS A 96 -8.30 -0.19 -17.74
N LYS A 97 -6.98 0.01 -17.80
CA LYS A 97 -6.23 0.20 -19.05
C LYS A 97 -6.38 -1.01 -19.99
N ASN A 98 -6.23 -2.23 -19.47
CA ASN A 98 -6.35 -3.43 -20.30
C ASN A 98 -7.76 -3.53 -20.88
N LEU A 99 -8.80 -3.34 -20.08
CA LEU A 99 -10.19 -3.37 -20.53
C LEU A 99 -10.47 -2.30 -21.59
N SER A 100 -9.94 -1.08 -21.45
CA SER A 100 -10.12 -0.02 -22.46
C SER A 100 -9.46 -0.33 -23.80
N LEU A 101 -8.42 -1.16 -23.79
CA LEU A 101 -7.72 -1.64 -24.98
C LEU A 101 -8.29 -2.96 -25.54
N GLY A 102 -9.39 -3.47 -24.96
CA GLY A 102 -9.95 -4.78 -25.31
C GLY A 102 -9.04 -5.96 -24.94
N LYS A 103 -8.12 -5.77 -23.98
CA LYS A 103 -7.19 -6.79 -23.49
C LYS A 103 -7.69 -7.39 -22.18
N PRO A 104 -7.37 -8.67 -21.89
CA PRO A 104 -7.71 -9.27 -20.62
C PRO A 104 -6.86 -8.72 -19.46
N ILE A 105 -7.40 -8.82 -18.26
CA ILE A 105 -6.66 -8.57 -16.99
C ILE A 105 -5.76 -9.77 -16.73
N VAL A 106 -4.46 -9.54 -16.63
CA VAL A 106 -3.51 -10.59 -16.29
C VAL A 106 -3.60 -10.93 -14.81
N MET A 107 -3.89 -12.19 -14.51
CA MET A 107 -4.07 -12.74 -13.18
C MET A 107 -2.90 -13.66 -12.82
N HIS A 108 -2.02 -13.21 -11.94
CA HIS A 108 -0.95 -14.05 -11.41
C HIS A 108 -1.51 -15.04 -10.37
N ASP A 109 -0.96 -16.27 -10.36
CA ASP A 109 -1.31 -17.35 -9.42
C ASP A 109 -2.83 -17.56 -9.30
N ASN A 110 -3.50 -17.60 -10.44
CA ASN A 110 -4.96 -17.76 -10.57
C ASN A 110 -5.79 -16.69 -9.81
N GLY A 111 -5.16 -15.59 -9.41
CA GLY A 111 -5.79 -14.54 -8.64
C GLY A 111 -6.06 -14.89 -7.18
N GLU A 112 -5.47 -15.98 -6.67
CA GLU A 112 -5.62 -16.44 -5.28
C GLU A 112 -4.95 -15.52 -4.24
N PRO A 113 -3.88 -14.74 -4.54
CA PRO A 113 -3.29 -13.85 -3.55
C PRO A 113 -4.31 -12.88 -2.96
N ILE A 114 -4.28 -12.78 -1.63
CA ILE A 114 -5.16 -11.93 -0.84
C ILE A 114 -4.47 -10.60 -0.55
N ARG A 115 -5.21 -9.50 -0.67
CA ARG A 115 -4.70 -8.15 -0.37
C ARG A 115 -5.71 -7.37 0.44
N THR A 116 -5.21 -6.58 1.38
CA THR A 116 -6.00 -5.61 2.13
C THR A 116 -5.90 -4.25 1.44
N TRP A 117 -7.04 -3.71 1.05
CA TRP A 117 -7.15 -2.48 0.26
C TRP A 117 -7.42 -1.28 1.16
N LEU A 118 -6.60 -0.25 1.02
CA LEU A 118 -6.66 0.98 1.78
C LEU A 118 -6.80 2.18 0.83
N HIS A 119 -7.88 2.94 0.97
CA HIS A 119 -8.05 4.12 0.13
C HIS A 119 -7.02 5.20 0.48
N VAL A 120 -6.48 5.87 -0.53
CA VAL A 120 -5.42 6.87 -0.36
C VAL A 120 -5.82 8.03 0.55
N SER A 121 -7.11 8.41 0.59
CA SER A 121 -7.62 9.43 1.52
C SER A 121 -7.49 9.01 2.98
N ASP A 122 -7.70 7.72 3.29
CA ASP A 122 -7.54 7.20 4.64
C ASP A 122 -6.07 7.14 5.05
N THR A 123 -5.19 6.79 4.11
CA THR A 123 -3.73 6.90 4.33
C THR A 123 -3.31 8.34 4.62
N ALA A 124 -3.79 9.30 3.82
CA ALA A 124 -3.50 10.71 4.02
C ALA A 124 -4.02 11.21 5.37
N ASN A 125 -5.25 10.82 5.74
CA ASN A 125 -5.84 11.16 7.02
C ASN A 125 -5.07 10.55 8.21
N ALA A 126 -4.60 9.30 8.09
CA ALA A 126 -3.74 8.66 9.09
C ALA A 126 -2.46 9.48 9.34
N VAL A 127 -1.77 9.84 8.27
CA VAL A 127 -0.55 10.68 8.37
C VAL A 127 -0.88 12.05 8.96
N PHE A 128 -2.00 12.65 8.58
CA PHE A 128 -2.44 13.94 9.12
C PHE A 128 -2.68 13.87 10.63
N VAL A 129 -3.33 12.82 11.13
CA VAL A 129 -3.51 12.57 12.59
C VAL A 129 -2.15 12.48 13.29
N LEU A 130 -1.20 11.72 12.77
CA LEU A 130 0.14 11.58 13.35
C LEU A 130 0.89 12.92 13.41
N VAL A 131 0.74 13.75 12.36
CA VAL A 131 1.32 15.10 12.32
C VAL A 131 0.67 16.03 13.34
N LEU A 132 -0.65 16.07 13.41
CA LEU A 132 -1.38 16.90 14.39
C LEU A 132 -1.05 16.56 15.84
N MET A 133 -0.87 15.26 16.11
CA MET A 133 -0.47 14.79 17.45
C MET A 133 1.02 14.95 17.73
N ASN A 134 1.79 15.50 16.78
CA ASN A 134 3.23 15.69 16.91
C ASN A 134 3.99 14.40 17.30
N ILE A 135 3.54 13.26 16.76
CA ILE A 135 4.15 11.95 16.99
C ILE A 135 5.57 11.95 16.44
N LYS A 136 6.50 11.36 17.19
CA LYS A 136 7.92 11.23 16.80
C LYS A 136 8.48 9.91 17.29
N ASN A 137 9.48 9.42 16.55
CA ASN A 137 10.30 8.25 16.89
C ASN A 137 9.46 6.98 17.08
N ASP A 138 8.51 6.78 16.16
CA ASP A 138 7.58 5.67 16.25
C ASP A 138 7.21 5.11 14.88
N ILE A 139 6.58 3.92 14.86
CA ILE A 139 6.17 3.16 13.69
C ILE A 139 4.67 2.89 13.80
N PHE A 140 3.94 3.00 12.69
CA PHE A 140 2.51 2.74 12.64
C PHE A 140 2.12 1.92 11.42
N ASN A 141 1.41 0.84 11.67
CA ASN A 141 0.67 0.11 10.65
C ASN A 141 -0.60 0.88 10.27
N ILE A 142 -0.96 0.86 8.99
CA ILE A 142 -2.19 1.48 8.48
C ILE A 142 -2.91 0.45 7.62
N SER A 143 -3.99 -0.13 8.13
CA SER A 143 -4.74 -1.18 7.43
C SER A 143 -6.05 -0.64 6.84
N GLY A 144 -6.39 -1.12 5.64
CA GLY A 144 -7.72 -0.95 5.09
C GLY A 144 -8.75 -1.88 5.77
N ASN A 145 -10.02 -1.64 5.45
CA ASN A 145 -11.14 -2.45 5.97
C ASN A 145 -11.60 -3.55 5.00
N TYR A 146 -11.02 -3.64 3.81
CA TYR A 146 -11.42 -4.59 2.78
C TYR A 146 -10.27 -5.52 2.43
N GLU A 147 -10.37 -6.78 2.85
CA GLU A 147 -9.42 -7.84 2.53
C GLU A 147 -10.09 -8.84 1.59
N GLU A 148 -9.48 -9.10 0.42
CA GLU A 148 -10.08 -9.98 -0.58
C GLU A 148 -9.03 -10.56 -1.55
N LYS A 149 -9.37 -11.69 -2.19
CA LYS A 149 -8.60 -12.29 -3.28
C LYS A 149 -8.58 -11.38 -4.51
N ASN A 150 -7.45 -11.33 -5.20
CA ASN A 150 -7.33 -10.53 -6.42
C ASN A 150 -8.33 -10.92 -7.50
N ILE A 151 -8.72 -12.21 -7.61
CA ILE A 151 -9.72 -12.65 -8.59
C ILE A 151 -11.10 -12.04 -8.32
N VAL A 152 -11.50 -11.88 -7.05
CA VAL A 152 -12.77 -11.25 -6.69
C VAL A 152 -12.73 -9.75 -7.01
N VAL A 153 -11.61 -9.08 -6.71
CA VAL A 153 -11.41 -7.68 -7.06
C VAL A 153 -11.41 -7.49 -8.58
N ALA A 154 -10.79 -8.39 -9.36
CA ALA A 154 -10.85 -8.35 -10.82
C ALA A 154 -12.27 -8.43 -11.36
N ARG A 155 -13.11 -9.33 -10.81
CA ARG A 155 -14.54 -9.44 -11.19
C ARG A 155 -15.28 -8.14 -10.90
N LYS A 156 -15.09 -7.56 -9.71
CA LYS A 156 -15.68 -6.26 -9.36
C LYS A 156 -15.25 -5.15 -10.33
N ILE A 157 -13.97 -5.13 -10.74
CA ILE A 157 -13.48 -4.17 -11.75
C ILE A 157 -14.22 -4.37 -13.09
N ILE A 158 -14.33 -5.60 -13.56
CA ILE A 158 -14.99 -5.94 -14.82
C ILE A 158 -16.47 -5.53 -14.77
N ASP A 159 -17.21 -5.90 -13.72
CA ASP A 159 -18.63 -5.59 -13.56
C ASP A 159 -18.86 -4.07 -13.53
N ASN A 160 -18.06 -3.32 -12.78
CA ASN A 160 -18.16 -1.86 -12.74
C ASN A 160 -17.75 -1.21 -14.07
N TYR A 161 -16.78 -1.80 -14.78
CA TYR A 161 -16.32 -1.27 -16.06
C TYR A 161 -17.40 -1.37 -17.14
N PHE A 162 -18.08 -2.51 -17.24
CA PHE A 162 -19.14 -2.72 -18.23
C PHE A 162 -20.53 -2.27 -17.75
N GLY A 163 -20.75 -2.14 -16.45
CA GLY A 163 -22.04 -1.80 -15.86
C GLY A 163 -23.01 -2.98 -15.73
N TYR A 164 -22.58 -4.18 -16.08
CA TYR A 164 -23.33 -5.43 -15.99
C TYR A 164 -22.39 -6.63 -15.89
N THR A 165 -22.90 -7.75 -15.40
CA THR A 165 -22.13 -9.01 -15.30
C THR A 165 -21.91 -9.61 -16.69
N VAL A 166 -20.65 -9.98 -16.96
CA VAL A 166 -20.20 -10.58 -18.21
C VAL A 166 -19.56 -11.95 -17.99
N ASP A 167 -19.25 -12.64 -19.09
CA ASP A 167 -18.40 -13.85 -19.03
C ASP A 167 -16.96 -13.46 -18.69
N TYR A 168 -16.58 -13.61 -17.43
CA TYR A 168 -15.25 -13.25 -16.93
C TYR A 168 -14.09 -13.94 -17.64
N GLY A 169 -14.32 -15.16 -18.18
CA GLY A 169 -13.29 -15.91 -18.90
C GLY A 169 -12.73 -15.19 -20.12
N LYS A 170 -13.51 -14.27 -20.71
CA LYS A 170 -13.08 -13.44 -21.85
C LYS A 170 -12.17 -12.27 -21.43
N TYR A 171 -12.22 -11.88 -20.17
CA TYR A 171 -11.57 -10.67 -19.65
C TYR A 171 -10.47 -10.95 -18.64
N MET A 172 -10.15 -12.22 -18.38
CA MET A 172 -9.08 -12.63 -17.47
C MET A 172 -8.12 -13.57 -18.19
N ASP A 173 -6.81 -13.34 -17.99
CA ASP A 173 -5.72 -14.18 -18.49
C ASP A 173 -4.95 -14.77 -17.31
N PHE A 174 -4.91 -16.09 -17.23
CA PHE A 174 -4.25 -16.86 -16.17
C PHE A 174 -2.93 -17.48 -16.63
N SER A 175 -2.41 -17.09 -17.78
CA SER A 175 -1.22 -17.70 -18.38
C SER A 175 0.07 -17.33 -17.66
N GLU A 176 0.10 -16.21 -16.93
CA GLU A 176 1.29 -15.69 -16.28
C GLU A 176 1.43 -16.15 -14.82
N LYS A 177 2.66 -16.55 -14.45
CA LYS A 177 3.05 -16.79 -13.05
C LYS A 177 4.06 -15.74 -12.62
N ARG A 178 3.87 -15.17 -11.43
CA ARG A 178 4.82 -14.23 -10.84
C ARG A 178 5.66 -14.93 -9.77
N GLN A 179 6.98 -14.99 -9.97
CA GLN A 179 7.89 -15.52 -8.96
C GLN A 179 7.92 -14.63 -7.72
N GLY A 180 7.93 -15.25 -6.52
CA GLY A 180 7.96 -14.52 -5.25
C GLY A 180 6.66 -13.78 -4.94
N GLN A 181 5.53 -14.28 -5.45
CA GLN A 181 4.22 -13.75 -5.13
C GLN A 181 3.80 -14.24 -3.73
N ASP A 182 3.64 -13.31 -2.81
CA ASP A 182 3.17 -13.63 -1.46
C ASP A 182 1.66 -13.92 -1.46
N VAL A 183 1.26 -14.85 -0.60
CA VAL A 183 -0.14 -15.31 -0.48
C VAL A 183 -1.00 -14.23 0.16
N ARG A 184 -0.58 -13.68 1.29
CA ARG A 184 -1.35 -12.71 2.05
C ARG A 184 -0.45 -11.77 2.84
N TYR A 185 -0.82 -10.48 2.88
CA TYR A 185 -0.26 -9.51 3.80
C TYR A 185 -1.37 -9.03 4.75
N ALA A 186 -1.14 -9.11 6.05
CA ALA A 186 -2.10 -8.66 7.04
C ALA A 186 -1.39 -8.02 8.24
N ILE A 187 -1.82 -6.84 8.61
CA ILE A 187 -1.24 -6.05 9.68
C ILE A 187 -2.32 -5.58 10.67
N ASP A 188 -1.95 -5.52 11.94
CA ASP A 188 -2.76 -4.94 13.00
C ASP A 188 -2.45 -3.43 13.07
N ASP A 189 -3.47 -2.59 13.00
CA ASP A 189 -3.40 -1.14 13.09
C ASP A 189 -4.07 -0.59 14.36
N SER A 190 -4.30 -1.43 15.37
CA SER A 190 -4.94 -1.04 16.63
C SER A 190 -4.20 0.07 17.35
N LYS A 191 -2.88 0.14 17.22
CA LYS A 191 -2.06 1.23 17.74
C LYS A 191 -2.49 2.60 17.16
N LEU A 192 -2.68 2.68 15.85
CA LEU A 192 -3.14 3.90 15.18
C LEU A 192 -4.60 4.20 15.51
N ARG A 193 -5.45 3.16 15.54
CA ARG A 193 -6.87 3.30 15.95
C ARG A 193 -7.00 3.81 17.38
N GLY A 194 -6.09 3.44 18.26
CA GLY A 194 -6.02 3.96 19.63
C GLY A 194 -5.76 5.48 19.70
N LEU A 195 -5.26 6.09 18.64
CA LEU A 195 -5.12 7.54 18.49
C LEU A 195 -6.39 8.23 17.91
N GLY A 196 -7.49 7.50 17.74
CA GLY A 196 -8.74 8.03 17.22
C GLY A 196 -8.87 8.01 15.69
N TRP A 197 -7.90 7.43 14.96
CA TRP A 197 -8.03 7.22 13.53
C TRP A 197 -8.90 6.00 13.21
N SER A 198 -9.61 6.04 12.11
CA SER A 198 -10.29 4.89 11.53
C SER A 198 -10.39 5.00 10.02
N CYS A 199 -10.30 3.87 9.34
CA CYS A 199 -10.58 3.76 7.91
C CYS A 199 -12.06 4.08 7.65
N LYS A 200 -12.34 4.97 6.71
CA LYS A 200 -13.70 5.49 6.42
C LYS A 200 -14.19 5.16 5.03
N ALA A 201 -13.27 5.01 4.07
CA ALA A 201 -13.64 4.75 2.69
C ALA A 201 -14.27 3.36 2.54
N ASP A 202 -15.41 3.30 1.86
CA ASP A 202 -16.01 2.06 1.38
C ASP A 202 -15.32 1.63 0.09
N PHE A 203 -14.90 0.36 0.03
CA PHE A 203 -14.13 -0.16 -1.10
C PHE A 203 -14.92 -0.15 -2.40
N ASP A 204 -16.18 -0.58 -2.38
CA ASP A 204 -16.98 -0.70 -3.60
C ASP A 204 -17.32 0.67 -4.19
N THR A 205 -17.61 1.64 -3.33
CA THR A 205 -17.82 3.05 -3.72
C THR A 205 -16.55 3.64 -4.33
N GLY A 206 -15.41 3.54 -3.64
CA GLY A 206 -14.14 4.06 -4.14
C GLY A 206 -13.67 3.37 -5.42
N LEU A 207 -13.88 2.05 -5.54
CA LEU A 207 -13.55 1.31 -6.75
C LEU A 207 -14.35 1.80 -7.95
N LYS A 208 -15.66 2.04 -7.77
CA LYS A 208 -16.53 2.58 -8.82
C LYS A 208 -16.07 3.95 -9.28
N GLU A 209 -15.80 4.87 -8.35
CA GLU A 209 -15.30 6.20 -8.67
C GLU A 209 -13.98 6.17 -9.47
N ILE A 210 -13.06 5.30 -9.10
CA ILE A 210 -11.77 5.14 -9.79
C ILE A 210 -11.98 4.61 -11.21
N ILE A 211 -12.86 3.63 -11.39
CA ILE A 211 -13.13 3.04 -12.72
C ILE A 211 -13.78 4.08 -13.62
N GLU A 212 -14.76 4.84 -13.13
CA GLU A 212 -15.40 5.93 -13.88
C GLU A 212 -14.38 6.99 -14.28
N TRP A 213 -13.51 7.39 -13.33
CA TRP A 213 -12.44 8.35 -13.62
C TRP A 213 -11.49 7.83 -14.71
N HIS A 214 -11.08 6.55 -14.66
CA HIS A 214 -10.19 5.97 -15.68
C HIS A 214 -10.83 5.83 -17.06
N LYS A 215 -12.16 5.69 -17.16
CA LYS A 215 -12.86 5.70 -18.45
C LYS A 215 -12.76 7.05 -19.16
N GLU A 216 -12.76 8.14 -18.38
CA GLU A 216 -12.70 9.50 -18.90
C GLU A 216 -11.27 10.03 -19.01
N ASN A 217 -10.38 9.58 -18.13
CA ASN A 217 -9.03 10.08 -17.97
C ASN A 217 -8.02 8.97 -18.18
N PHE A 218 -7.73 8.67 -19.44
CA PHE A 218 -6.74 7.64 -19.79
C PHE A 218 -5.33 8.17 -19.49
N VAL A 219 -4.75 7.77 -18.36
CA VAL A 219 -3.40 8.16 -17.95
C VAL A 219 -2.44 7.00 -18.22
N TRP A 220 -1.35 7.31 -18.90
CA TRP A 220 -0.27 6.39 -19.26
C TRP A 220 0.78 6.26 -18.16
#